data_6998ce93c8c0408f467476844fb81360
#
_entry.id   6998ce93c8c0408f467476844fb81360
#
_cell.length_a   1.000
_cell.length_b   1.000
_cell.length_c   1.000
_cell.angle_alpha   90.00
_cell.angle_beta   90.00
_cell.angle_gamma   90.00
#
_symmetry.space_group_name_H-M   'P 1'
#
loop_
_entity.id
_entity.type
_entity.pdbx_description
1 polymer ?
#
loop_
_entity_poly.entity_id
_entity_poly.type
_entity_poly.pdbx_seq_one_letter_code
_entity_poly.pdbx_strand_id
1 'polypeptide(L)'
;MLTTTDDLRVKEIRELSTPDEVMREIPRTLTATRTVAASRNAIHAVLTRADDRLVVVVGPCSIHDPAAAVDYASRLASLRESLSDRLEIVMRVYFEKPRTTVGWKGLINDPDLDGSFNIDKGLRMARNVLSAVNNLGLPAATEFLDMATPQYIADLVAWGAIGARTTESQIHRELASGLSCPVGFKNGTDGNLRIAAEAVKSAAQPHHFMAVTKGGRSAIATTTGNEDCHVILRGGIVPNYDAASIAAASTELGRIGVAPRLMIDVSHANSNKKPENQPLVAADVAGQIAAGDERIIGIMIESNLVAGRQDVVPGKPLVYGQSITDGCIDWETTETVLHGLADAVEQRRSARRAMIAGRPGAT
;
A
#
# COMPACT_ATOMS: atom_id res chain seq x y z
N MET A 1 12.48 38.54 34.46
CA MET A 1 11.37 37.73 33.88
C MET A 1 12.02 36.66 32.98
N LEU A 2 11.64 35.41 33.09
CA LEU A 2 12.08 34.38 32.18
C LEU A 2 11.34 34.60 30.84
N THR A 3 12.06 34.61 29.75
CA THR A 3 11.50 34.67 28.39
C THR A 3 10.96 33.31 28.02
N THR A 4 9.74 33.23 27.49
CA THR A 4 9.15 31.98 26.95
C THR A 4 9.99 31.51 25.77
N THR A 5 10.40 30.24 25.78
CA THR A 5 11.25 29.63 24.75
C THR A 5 10.58 28.45 24.04
N ASP A 6 9.35 28.06 24.46
CA ASP A 6 8.58 26.94 23.95
C ASP A 6 7.29 27.43 23.30
N ASP A 7 6.77 26.65 22.36
CA ASP A 7 5.51 26.86 21.62
C ASP A 7 5.37 28.23 20.90
N LEU A 8 6.47 28.93 20.66
CA LEU A 8 6.46 30.29 20.07
C LEU A 8 5.82 30.38 18.66
N ARG A 9 5.69 29.25 17.96
CA ARG A 9 5.10 29.14 16.62
C ARG A 9 3.87 28.24 16.59
N VAL A 10 3.46 27.70 17.73
CA VAL A 10 2.24 26.90 17.85
C VAL A 10 1.10 27.86 18.14
N LYS A 11 0.13 27.94 17.22
CA LYS A 11 -1.04 28.82 17.36
C LYS A 11 -2.09 28.21 18.28
N GLU A 12 -2.29 26.89 18.17
CA GLU A 12 -3.32 26.16 18.88
C GLU A 12 -2.94 24.67 18.96
N ILE A 13 -3.28 24.05 20.09
CA ILE A 13 -3.27 22.59 20.25
C ILE A 13 -4.69 22.19 20.65
N ARG A 14 -5.28 21.26 19.89
CA ARG A 14 -6.58 20.64 20.20
C ARG A 14 -6.39 19.15 20.37
N GLU A 15 -7.02 18.59 21.39
CA GLU A 15 -7.04 17.16 21.60
C GLU A 15 -7.92 16.47 20.55
N LEU A 16 -7.50 15.29 20.08
CA LEU A 16 -8.30 14.39 19.26
C LEU A 16 -9.02 13.39 20.16
N SER A 17 -10.13 12.85 19.67
CA SER A 17 -10.70 11.62 20.26
C SER A 17 -9.63 10.54 20.30
N THR A 18 -9.58 9.80 21.39
CA THR A 18 -8.58 8.72 21.52
C THR A 18 -8.86 7.57 20.52
N PRO A 19 -7.85 6.79 20.13
CA PRO A 19 -8.06 5.59 19.33
C PRO A 19 -9.13 4.64 19.90
N ASP A 20 -9.15 4.43 21.21
CA ASP A 20 -10.15 3.59 21.88
C ASP A 20 -11.59 4.13 21.76
N GLU A 21 -11.77 5.46 21.78
CA GLU A 21 -13.08 6.07 21.56
C GLU A 21 -13.56 5.82 20.14
N VAL A 22 -12.73 6.13 19.14
CA VAL A 22 -13.06 5.94 17.72
C VAL A 22 -13.30 4.46 17.41
N MET A 23 -12.51 3.55 17.99
CA MET A 23 -12.68 2.11 17.82
C MET A 23 -13.96 1.57 18.48
N ARG A 24 -14.41 2.18 19.59
CA ARG A 24 -15.71 1.82 20.22
C ARG A 24 -16.90 2.37 19.43
N GLU A 25 -16.78 3.55 18.85
CA GLU A 25 -17.82 4.14 17.99
C GLU A 25 -17.96 3.36 16.66
N ILE A 26 -16.85 2.93 16.07
CA ILE A 26 -16.79 2.22 14.80
C ILE A 26 -16.05 0.88 15.03
N PRO A 27 -16.71 -0.11 15.64
CA PRO A 27 -16.07 -1.36 15.98
C PRO A 27 -15.80 -2.21 14.72
N ARG A 28 -14.76 -3.01 14.81
CA ARG A 28 -14.43 -4.01 13.80
C ARG A 28 -15.48 -5.13 13.83
N THR A 29 -16.07 -5.44 12.68
CA THR A 29 -16.98 -6.57 12.53
C THR A 29 -16.23 -7.91 12.47
N LEU A 30 -16.95 -9.02 12.65
CA LEU A 30 -16.39 -10.35 12.50
C LEU A 30 -15.95 -10.61 11.05
N THR A 31 -16.71 -10.14 10.05
CA THR A 31 -16.37 -10.23 8.62
C THR A 31 -15.09 -9.47 8.34
N ALA A 32 -15.00 -8.20 8.73
CA ALA A 32 -13.79 -7.38 8.54
C ALA A 32 -12.56 -8.02 9.21
N THR A 33 -12.72 -8.59 10.42
CA THR A 33 -11.63 -9.27 11.12
C THR A 33 -11.12 -10.47 10.33
N ARG A 34 -12.04 -11.31 9.81
CA ARG A 34 -11.68 -12.49 9.00
C ARG A 34 -11.01 -12.09 7.69
N THR A 35 -11.53 -11.07 6.99
CA THR A 35 -10.96 -10.55 5.75
C THR A 35 -9.52 -10.09 5.94
N VAL A 36 -9.27 -9.26 6.95
CA VAL A 36 -7.93 -8.74 7.26
C VAL A 36 -6.96 -9.88 7.64
N ALA A 37 -7.37 -10.77 8.56
CA ALA A 37 -6.52 -11.85 9.02
C ALA A 37 -6.19 -12.85 7.90
N ALA A 38 -7.17 -13.23 7.09
CA ALA A 38 -6.97 -14.15 5.97
C ALA A 38 -5.99 -13.57 4.93
N SER A 39 -6.14 -12.27 4.59
CA SER A 39 -5.26 -11.64 3.63
C SER A 39 -3.83 -11.44 4.17
N ARG A 40 -3.65 -11.08 5.43
CA ARG A 40 -2.31 -11.03 6.05
C ARG A 40 -1.60 -12.38 5.96
N ASN A 41 -2.29 -13.46 6.28
CA ASN A 41 -1.76 -14.82 6.19
C ASN A 41 -1.45 -15.21 4.73
N ALA A 42 -2.31 -14.84 3.78
CA ALA A 42 -2.08 -15.10 2.36
C ALA A 42 -0.84 -14.36 1.83
N ILE A 43 -0.69 -13.09 2.18
CA ILE A 43 0.48 -12.30 1.78
C ILE A 43 1.76 -12.87 2.42
N HIS A 44 1.71 -13.24 3.72
CA HIS A 44 2.82 -13.94 4.38
C HIS A 44 3.21 -15.22 3.63
N ALA A 45 2.24 -16.03 3.22
CA ALA A 45 2.49 -17.25 2.46
C ALA A 45 3.16 -16.97 1.10
N VAL A 46 2.75 -15.89 0.40
CA VAL A 46 3.43 -15.45 -0.84
C VAL A 46 4.86 -15.00 -0.54
N LEU A 47 5.06 -14.20 0.51
CA LEU A 47 6.38 -13.72 0.92
C LEU A 47 7.32 -14.87 1.33
N THR A 48 6.81 -15.94 1.89
CA THR A 48 7.57 -17.15 2.27
C THR A 48 7.64 -18.21 1.17
N ARG A 49 7.03 -17.95 -0.02
CA ARG A 49 6.92 -18.88 -1.15
C ARG A 49 6.14 -20.16 -0.84
N ALA A 50 5.30 -20.14 0.19
CA ALA A 50 4.34 -21.20 0.48
C ALA A 50 3.09 -21.11 -0.41
N ASP A 51 2.84 -19.93 -1.00
CA ASP A 51 1.76 -19.63 -1.95
C ASP A 51 2.38 -19.01 -3.22
N ASP A 52 1.96 -19.46 -4.38
CA ASP A 52 2.47 -18.99 -5.66
C ASP A 52 1.60 -17.92 -6.34
N ARG A 53 0.55 -17.45 -5.66
CA ARG A 53 -0.27 -16.33 -6.14
C ARG A 53 0.55 -15.05 -6.24
N LEU A 54 0.05 -14.11 -7.03
CA LEU A 54 0.59 -12.75 -7.12
C LEU A 54 -0.21 -11.81 -6.22
N VAL A 55 0.47 -11.04 -5.38
CA VAL A 55 -0.18 -9.97 -4.58
C VAL A 55 -0.45 -8.77 -5.49
N VAL A 56 -1.69 -8.31 -5.56
CA VAL A 56 -2.05 -7.14 -6.36
C VAL A 56 -2.67 -6.07 -5.48
N VAL A 57 -1.95 -4.95 -5.30
CA VAL A 57 -2.42 -3.78 -4.57
C VAL A 57 -2.96 -2.76 -5.57
N VAL A 58 -4.28 -2.65 -5.71
CA VAL A 58 -4.93 -1.87 -6.77
C VAL A 58 -6.05 -0.99 -6.24
N GLY A 59 -6.16 0.23 -6.73
CA GLY A 59 -7.21 1.18 -6.38
C GLY A 59 -6.78 2.63 -6.46
N PRO A 60 -7.63 3.57 -5.98
CA PRO A 60 -7.39 5.00 -6.10
C PRO A 60 -6.03 5.47 -5.58
N CYS A 61 -5.45 6.46 -6.24
CA CYS A 61 -4.23 7.12 -5.76
C CYS A 61 -4.44 7.63 -4.32
N SER A 62 -5.59 8.24 -4.06
CA SER A 62 -6.07 8.63 -2.72
C SER A 62 -7.59 8.58 -2.66
N ILE A 63 -8.12 8.34 -1.46
CA ILE A 63 -9.55 8.41 -1.18
C ILE A 63 -9.88 9.85 -0.77
N HIS A 64 -10.77 10.50 -1.51
CA HIS A 64 -11.36 11.79 -1.16
C HIS A 64 -12.89 11.72 -1.07
N ASP A 65 -13.49 10.75 -1.76
CA ASP A 65 -14.92 10.48 -1.78
C ASP A 65 -15.17 9.05 -1.25
N PRO A 66 -15.73 8.91 -0.03
CA PRO A 66 -16.07 7.60 0.53
C PRO A 66 -17.07 6.80 -0.30
N ALA A 67 -18.04 7.48 -0.96
CA ALA A 67 -19.05 6.80 -1.76
C ALA A 67 -18.43 6.17 -3.02
N ALA A 68 -17.60 6.92 -3.72
CA ALA A 68 -16.85 6.42 -4.88
C ALA A 68 -15.88 5.29 -4.48
N ALA A 69 -15.26 5.37 -3.30
CA ALA A 69 -14.40 4.31 -2.79
C ALA A 69 -15.16 2.99 -2.54
N VAL A 70 -16.38 3.05 -2.00
CA VAL A 70 -17.21 1.86 -1.76
C VAL A 70 -17.76 1.30 -3.06
N ASP A 71 -18.13 2.14 -4.04
CA ASP A 71 -18.53 1.68 -5.39
C ASP A 71 -17.37 0.93 -6.07
N TYR A 72 -16.17 1.51 -6.07
CA TYR A 72 -14.97 0.84 -6.58
C TYR A 72 -14.71 -0.49 -5.85
N ALA A 73 -14.81 -0.50 -4.52
CA ALA A 73 -14.62 -1.70 -3.71
C ALA A 73 -15.62 -2.81 -4.05
N SER A 74 -16.88 -2.47 -4.30
CA SER A 74 -17.92 -3.45 -4.65
C SER A 74 -17.62 -4.17 -5.97
N ARG A 75 -17.14 -3.43 -6.97
CA ARG A 75 -16.69 -4.00 -8.25
C ARG A 75 -15.45 -4.88 -8.07
N LEU A 76 -14.47 -4.38 -7.32
CA LEU A 76 -13.21 -5.09 -7.11
C LEU A 76 -13.38 -6.36 -6.28
N ALA A 77 -14.33 -6.38 -5.33
CA ALA A 77 -14.64 -7.56 -4.53
C ALA A 77 -15.15 -8.73 -5.39
N SER A 78 -16.03 -8.45 -6.37
CA SER A 78 -16.53 -9.46 -7.31
C SER A 78 -15.41 -10.01 -8.21
N LEU A 79 -14.53 -9.13 -8.69
CA LEU A 79 -13.40 -9.53 -9.52
C LEU A 79 -12.36 -10.32 -8.71
N ARG A 80 -12.11 -9.92 -7.46
CA ARG A 80 -11.24 -10.65 -6.53
C ARG A 80 -11.69 -12.10 -6.33
N GLU A 81 -12.99 -12.33 -6.15
CA GLU A 81 -13.52 -13.69 -5.97
C GLU A 81 -13.20 -14.57 -7.18
N SER A 82 -13.41 -14.06 -8.40
CA SER A 82 -13.19 -14.80 -9.66
C SER A 82 -11.72 -15.09 -9.96
N LEU A 83 -10.78 -14.31 -9.41
CA LEU A 83 -9.33 -14.43 -9.64
C LEU A 83 -8.56 -14.94 -8.42
N SER A 84 -9.26 -15.34 -7.35
CA SER A 84 -8.69 -15.65 -6.03
C SER A 84 -7.73 -16.84 -6.01
N ASP A 85 -7.80 -17.72 -7.00
CA ASP A 85 -6.88 -18.86 -7.19
C ASP A 85 -5.51 -18.44 -7.72
N ARG A 86 -5.38 -17.27 -8.34
CA ARG A 86 -4.16 -16.76 -8.99
C ARG A 86 -3.65 -15.47 -8.39
N LEU A 87 -4.55 -14.61 -7.91
CA LEU A 87 -4.22 -13.30 -7.36
C LEU A 87 -4.71 -13.16 -5.91
N GLU A 88 -3.88 -12.58 -5.06
CA GLU A 88 -4.31 -11.99 -3.79
C GLU A 88 -4.51 -10.49 -3.99
N ILE A 89 -5.76 -10.08 -4.27
CA ILE A 89 -6.13 -8.70 -4.56
C ILE A 89 -6.42 -7.97 -3.26
N VAL A 90 -5.75 -6.83 -3.06
CA VAL A 90 -5.90 -5.93 -1.91
C VAL A 90 -6.20 -4.52 -2.44
N MET A 91 -7.27 -3.89 -1.96
CA MET A 91 -7.64 -2.55 -2.41
C MET A 91 -6.73 -1.48 -1.81
N ARG A 92 -6.22 -0.57 -2.64
CA ARG A 92 -5.57 0.65 -2.18
C ARG A 92 -6.61 1.60 -1.56
N VAL A 93 -6.45 1.89 -0.26
CA VAL A 93 -7.29 2.80 0.52
C VAL A 93 -6.37 3.80 1.21
N TYR A 94 -5.82 4.73 0.42
CA TYR A 94 -4.82 5.70 0.89
C TYR A 94 -5.52 6.99 1.31
N PHE A 95 -5.38 7.36 2.58
CA PHE A 95 -6.01 8.53 3.20
C PHE A 95 -5.07 9.70 3.40
N GLU A 96 -3.77 9.46 3.38
CA GLU A 96 -2.73 10.45 3.63
C GLU A 96 -1.83 10.57 2.40
N LYS A 97 -1.45 11.78 2.06
CA LYS A 97 -0.60 12.05 0.89
C LYS A 97 0.61 12.88 1.30
N PRO A 98 1.83 12.34 1.11
CA PRO A 98 3.05 13.11 1.34
C PRO A 98 3.13 14.23 0.31
N ARG A 99 3.36 15.46 0.77
CA ARG A 99 3.52 16.63 -0.09
C ARG A 99 4.94 17.19 0.03
N THR A 100 5.57 17.43 -1.12
CA THR A 100 6.91 18.06 -1.17
C THR A 100 6.79 19.55 -0.83
N THR A 101 5.67 20.17 -1.21
CA THR A 101 5.33 21.55 -0.90
C THR A 101 3.97 21.60 -0.19
N VAL A 102 3.13 22.59 -0.48
CA VAL A 102 1.76 22.67 0.01
C VAL A 102 0.79 21.89 -0.88
N GLY A 103 -0.37 21.51 -0.33
CA GLY A 103 -1.43 20.81 -1.03
C GLY A 103 -2.30 19.99 -0.08
N TRP A 104 -3.41 19.47 -0.58
CA TRP A 104 -4.30 18.61 0.20
C TRP A 104 -3.54 17.37 0.73
N LYS A 105 -3.57 17.20 2.05
CA LYS A 105 -2.81 16.15 2.74
C LYS A 105 -3.53 14.80 2.84
N GLY A 106 -4.76 14.72 2.36
CA GLY A 106 -5.56 13.50 2.38
C GLY A 106 -6.83 13.61 3.23
N LEU A 107 -7.68 12.58 3.14
CA LEU A 107 -9.01 12.55 3.76
C LEU A 107 -8.94 12.69 5.29
N ILE A 108 -7.94 12.09 5.93
CA ILE A 108 -7.80 12.20 7.39
C ILE A 108 -7.52 13.64 7.80
N ASN A 109 -6.64 14.34 7.09
CA ASN A 109 -6.23 15.67 7.47
C ASN A 109 -7.25 16.76 7.12
N ASP A 110 -7.91 16.64 5.95
CA ASP A 110 -8.85 17.64 5.44
C ASP A 110 -9.99 16.94 4.68
N PRO A 111 -10.95 16.34 5.41
CA PRO A 111 -12.02 15.52 4.84
C PRO A 111 -13.02 16.30 3.99
N ASP A 112 -13.17 17.59 4.24
CA ASP A 112 -14.15 18.45 3.58
C ASP A 112 -13.56 19.20 2.37
N LEU A 113 -12.24 19.09 2.12
CA LEU A 113 -11.52 19.76 1.02
C LEU A 113 -11.59 21.30 1.10
N ASP A 114 -11.80 21.85 2.28
CA ASP A 114 -12.04 23.29 2.52
C ASP A 114 -10.96 23.96 3.37
N GLY A 115 -9.93 23.18 3.77
CA GLY A 115 -8.85 23.65 4.64
C GLY A 115 -9.26 23.81 6.11
N SER A 116 -10.39 23.24 6.53
CA SER A 116 -10.83 23.24 7.94
C SER A 116 -9.99 22.32 8.82
N PHE A 117 -9.31 21.35 8.24
CA PHE A 117 -8.48 20.37 8.94
C PHE A 117 -9.21 19.66 10.10
N ASN A 118 -10.46 19.24 9.85
CA ASN A 118 -11.25 18.49 10.81
C ASN A 118 -10.76 17.03 10.88
N ILE A 119 -9.55 16.85 11.46
CA ILE A 119 -8.86 15.55 11.55
C ILE A 119 -9.68 14.52 12.30
N ASP A 120 -10.39 14.92 13.34
CA ASP A 120 -11.23 14.04 14.15
C ASP A 120 -12.38 13.41 13.33
N LYS A 121 -12.99 14.20 12.45
CA LYS A 121 -13.94 13.72 11.43
C LYS A 121 -13.25 12.81 10.40
N GLY A 122 -12.09 13.22 9.92
CA GLY A 122 -11.31 12.46 8.92
C GLY A 122 -10.93 11.06 9.39
N LEU A 123 -10.54 10.90 10.66
CA LEU A 123 -10.23 9.58 11.26
C LEU A 123 -11.46 8.66 11.28
N ARG A 124 -12.64 9.20 11.64
CA ARG A 124 -13.89 8.43 11.60
C ARG A 124 -14.28 8.03 10.17
N MET A 125 -14.16 8.95 9.22
CA MET A 125 -14.42 8.67 7.81
C MET A 125 -13.49 7.58 7.27
N ALA A 126 -12.19 7.68 7.55
CA ALA A 126 -11.21 6.67 7.13
C ALA A 126 -11.54 5.28 7.70
N ARG A 127 -11.87 5.21 9.00
CA ARG A 127 -12.24 3.94 9.64
C ARG A 127 -13.53 3.37 9.08
N ASN A 128 -14.53 4.20 8.77
CA ASN A 128 -15.79 3.77 8.13
C ASN A 128 -15.54 3.19 6.73
N VAL A 129 -14.71 3.84 5.91
CA VAL A 129 -14.35 3.33 4.57
C VAL A 129 -13.63 1.98 4.68
N LEU A 130 -12.63 1.86 5.56
CA LEU A 130 -11.92 0.59 5.79
C LEU A 130 -12.87 -0.52 6.25
N SER A 131 -13.79 -0.20 7.17
CA SER A 131 -14.80 -1.16 7.64
C SER A 131 -15.71 -1.60 6.50
N ALA A 132 -16.21 -0.66 5.68
CA ALA A 132 -17.07 -0.96 4.54
C ALA A 132 -16.36 -1.86 3.52
N VAL A 133 -15.13 -1.53 3.14
CA VAL A 133 -14.31 -2.32 2.20
C VAL A 133 -14.08 -3.74 2.73
N ASN A 134 -13.64 -3.89 3.98
CA ASN A 134 -13.38 -5.20 4.56
C ASN A 134 -14.66 -6.04 4.73
N ASN A 135 -15.82 -5.40 4.97
CA ASN A 135 -17.11 -6.10 5.07
C ASN A 135 -17.61 -6.66 3.73
N LEU A 136 -17.11 -6.15 2.59
CA LEU A 136 -17.31 -6.75 1.27
C LEU A 136 -16.42 -7.99 1.03
N GLY A 137 -15.62 -8.42 2.01
CA GLY A 137 -14.63 -9.48 1.84
C GLY A 137 -13.38 -9.02 1.07
N LEU A 138 -13.21 -7.71 0.85
CA LEU A 138 -12.07 -7.13 0.15
C LEU A 138 -11.08 -6.56 1.17
N PRO A 139 -9.84 -7.08 1.26
CA PRO A 139 -8.83 -6.55 2.17
C PRO A 139 -8.34 -5.18 1.70
N ALA A 140 -7.95 -4.32 2.66
CA ALA A 140 -7.50 -2.97 2.41
C ALA A 140 -6.00 -2.80 2.65
N ALA A 141 -5.37 -2.01 1.78
CA ALA A 141 -3.99 -1.53 1.89
C ALA A 141 -3.96 -0.02 2.11
N THR A 142 -3.02 0.48 2.91
CA THR A 142 -2.80 1.92 3.09
C THR A 142 -1.32 2.29 3.11
N GLU A 143 -1.00 3.57 2.92
CA GLU A 143 0.32 4.12 3.22
C GLU A 143 0.29 4.68 4.64
N PHE A 144 1.25 4.30 5.48
CA PHE A 144 1.43 4.87 6.80
C PHE A 144 2.39 6.06 6.71
N LEU A 145 1.84 7.25 6.89
CA LEU A 145 2.59 8.50 6.82
C LEU A 145 2.73 9.15 8.21
N ASP A 146 1.64 9.28 8.94
CA ASP A 146 1.62 9.81 10.30
C ASP A 146 1.83 8.69 11.33
N MET A 147 2.47 9.01 12.45
CA MET A 147 2.81 8.04 13.50
C MET A 147 1.65 7.70 14.42
N ALA A 148 0.64 8.58 14.54
CA ALA A 148 -0.54 8.35 15.38
C ALA A 148 -1.66 7.62 14.64
N THR A 149 -1.83 7.88 13.34
CA THR A 149 -2.87 7.30 12.47
C THR A 149 -2.96 5.78 12.58
N PRO A 150 -1.86 4.99 12.63
CA PRO A 150 -1.94 3.53 12.77
C PRO A 150 -2.73 3.08 14.00
N GLN A 151 -2.72 3.84 15.09
CA GLN A 151 -3.48 3.48 16.29
C GLN A 151 -5.00 3.48 16.06
N TYR A 152 -5.47 4.26 15.10
CA TYR A 152 -6.90 4.37 14.78
C TYR A 152 -7.36 3.34 13.74
N ILE A 153 -6.48 2.89 12.83
CA ILE A 153 -6.90 2.16 11.61
C ILE A 153 -6.17 0.84 11.35
N ALA A 154 -5.01 0.58 11.96
CA ALA A 154 -4.17 -0.57 11.59
C ALA A 154 -4.85 -1.94 11.78
N ASP A 155 -5.85 -2.05 12.66
CA ASP A 155 -6.64 -3.26 12.87
C ASP A 155 -7.54 -3.63 11.67
N LEU A 156 -7.75 -2.68 10.74
CA LEU A 156 -8.53 -2.83 9.50
C LEU A 156 -7.67 -2.84 8.24
N VAL A 157 -6.35 -2.87 8.38
CA VAL A 157 -5.38 -2.85 7.27
C VAL A 157 -4.74 -4.22 7.10
N ALA A 158 -4.81 -4.77 5.89
CA ALA A 158 -4.21 -6.06 5.54
C ALA A 158 -2.75 -5.93 5.05
N TRP A 159 -2.39 -4.82 4.41
CA TRP A 159 -1.07 -4.53 3.89
C TRP A 159 -0.75 -3.04 4.00
N GLY A 160 0.49 -2.70 4.35
CA GLY A 160 0.94 -1.32 4.52
C GLY A 160 2.07 -0.94 3.57
N ALA A 161 2.15 0.33 3.18
CA ALA A 161 3.29 0.89 2.47
C ALA A 161 4.01 1.95 3.31
N ILE A 162 5.33 2.02 3.14
CA ILE A 162 6.14 3.18 3.49
C ILE A 162 6.59 3.83 2.17
N GLY A 163 6.21 5.09 1.97
CA GLY A 163 6.43 5.82 0.74
C GLY A 163 7.89 6.19 0.48
N ALA A 164 8.22 6.53 -0.76
CA ALA A 164 9.59 6.86 -1.17
C ALA A 164 10.22 8.04 -0.41
N ARG A 165 9.39 8.97 0.12
CA ARG A 165 9.87 10.11 0.90
C ARG A 165 10.10 9.80 2.37
N THR A 166 9.62 8.66 2.86
CA THR A 166 9.65 8.25 4.27
C THR A 166 10.44 6.96 4.51
N THR A 167 10.81 6.23 3.47
CA THR A 167 11.59 4.97 3.56
C THR A 167 12.94 5.17 4.28
N GLU A 168 13.57 6.34 4.16
CA GLU A 168 14.84 6.65 4.82
C GLU A 168 14.66 7.05 6.30
N SER A 169 13.43 7.40 6.69
CA SER A 169 13.12 7.85 8.06
C SER A 169 13.22 6.71 9.07
N GLN A 170 14.06 6.88 10.10
CA GLN A 170 14.18 5.94 11.22
C GLN A 170 12.82 5.65 11.88
N ILE A 171 12.02 6.69 12.12
CA ILE A 171 10.73 6.58 12.81
C ILE A 171 9.75 5.68 12.01
N HIS A 172 9.75 5.76 10.68
CA HIS A 172 8.90 4.90 9.83
C HIS A 172 9.39 3.46 9.79
N ARG A 173 10.70 3.21 9.88
CA ARG A 173 11.26 1.86 10.00
C ARG A 173 10.92 1.23 11.35
N GLU A 174 10.99 2.00 12.43
CA GLU A 174 10.57 1.60 13.79
C GLU A 174 9.07 1.31 13.81
N LEU A 175 8.22 2.20 13.23
CA LEU A 175 6.79 1.95 13.09
C LEU A 175 6.53 0.63 12.37
N ALA A 176 7.14 0.40 11.22
CA ALA A 176 6.93 -0.81 10.41
C ALA A 176 7.29 -2.08 11.18
N SER A 177 8.30 -2.03 12.08
CA SER A 177 8.69 -3.17 12.91
C SER A 177 7.59 -3.65 13.86
N GLY A 178 6.63 -2.78 14.18
CA GLY A 178 5.52 -3.06 15.11
C GLY A 178 4.16 -3.24 14.42
N LEU A 179 4.07 -3.00 13.11
CA LEU A 179 2.82 -3.19 12.38
C LEU A 179 2.46 -4.67 12.26
N SER A 180 1.18 -4.98 12.48
CA SER A 180 0.67 -6.36 12.41
C SER A 180 0.33 -6.83 10.99
N CYS A 181 0.74 -6.08 9.96
CA CYS A 181 0.54 -6.42 8.56
C CYS A 181 1.88 -6.45 7.82
N PRO A 182 1.98 -7.16 6.69
CA PRO A 182 3.10 -7.02 5.76
C PRO A 182 3.29 -5.58 5.32
N VAL A 183 4.55 -5.13 5.15
CA VAL A 183 4.90 -3.74 4.81
C VAL A 183 5.84 -3.69 3.62
N GLY A 184 5.45 -2.97 2.57
CA GLY A 184 6.30 -2.67 1.43
C GLY A 184 7.01 -1.32 1.58
N PHE A 185 8.34 -1.30 1.42
CA PHE A 185 9.15 -0.10 1.39
C PHE A 185 9.48 0.31 -0.04
N LYS A 186 9.05 1.51 -0.45
CA LYS A 186 9.39 2.04 -1.78
C LYS A 186 10.84 2.48 -1.85
N ASN A 187 11.52 2.21 -2.95
CA ASN A 187 12.83 2.82 -3.23
C ASN A 187 12.71 4.36 -3.28
N GLY A 188 13.81 5.05 -3.09
CA GLY A 188 13.86 6.52 -3.09
C GLY A 188 13.32 7.16 -4.36
N THR A 189 12.95 8.43 -4.30
CA THR A 189 12.40 9.17 -5.44
C THR A 189 13.40 9.33 -6.60
N ASP A 190 14.69 9.23 -6.30
CA ASP A 190 15.82 9.22 -7.25
C ASP A 190 16.09 7.82 -7.86
N GLY A 191 15.44 6.79 -7.34
CA GLY A 191 15.66 5.40 -7.73
C GLY A 191 16.57 4.61 -6.77
N ASN A 192 17.07 5.23 -5.69
CA ASN A 192 17.95 4.58 -4.74
C ASN A 192 17.25 3.39 -4.05
N LEU A 193 17.71 2.19 -4.39
CA LEU A 193 17.21 0.94 -3.85
C LEU A 193 17.74 0.64 -2.45
N ARG A 194 18.99 1.03 -2.16
CA ARG A 194 19.69 0.69 -0.93
C ARG A 194 18.92 1.14 0.31
N ILE A 195 18.31 2.34 0.26
CA ILE A 195 17.53 2.85 1.39
C ILE A 195 16.33 1.98 1.74
N ALA A 196 15.65 1.41 0.71
CA ALA A 196 14.54 0.47 0.92
C ALA A 196 15.03 -0.89 1.44
N ALA A 197 16.13 -1.38 0.92
CA ALA A 197 16.75 -2.63 1.38
C ALA A 197 17.20 -2.54 2.86
N GLU A 198 17.84 -1.44 3.23
CA GLU A 198 18.22 -1.15 4.62
C GLU A 198 16.98 -0.98 5.52
N ALA A 199 15.91 -0.38 5.01
CA ALA A 199 14.64 -0.23 5.73
C ALA A 199 14.00 -1.58 6.05
N VAL A 200 13.92 -2.48 5.07
CA VAL A 200 13.43 -3.86 5.26
C VAL A 200 14.24 -4.59 6.34
N LYS A 201 15.56 -4.51 6.24
CA LYS A 201 16.46 -5.14 7.23
C LYS A 201 16.29 -4.55 8.62
N SER A 202 16.15 -3.24 8.74
CA SER A 202 15.92 -2.54 10.01
C SER A 202 14.56 -2.92 10.60
N ALA A 203 13.48 -2.83 9.84
CA ALA A 203 12.13 -3.12 10.30
C ALA A 203 11.93 -4.60 10.73
N ALA A 204 12.76 -5.51 10.24
CA ALA A 204 12.77 -6.90 10.67
C ALA A 204 13.37 -7.12 12.07
N GLN A 205 13.97 -6.08 12.69
CA GLN A 205 14.58 -6.17 14.02
C GLN A 205 13.63 -5.59 15.09
N PRO A 206 13.80 -6.00 16.36
CA PRO A 206 13.15 -5.35 17.49
C PRO A 206 13.58 -3.89 17.66
N HIS A 207 12.64 -3.02 18.04
CA HIS A 207 12.89 -1.60 18.29
C HIS A 207 12.20 -1.12 19.58
N HIS A 208 12.70 0.01 20.11
CA HIS A 208 12.12 0.72 21.24
C HIS A 208 11.98 2.20 20.85
N PHE A 209 10.77 2.74 20.84
CA PHE A 209 10.53 4.11 20.40
C PHE A 209 9.33 4.74 21.10
N MET A 210 9.23 6.07 21.02
CA MET A 210 8.08 6.79 21.55
C MET A 210 6.86 6.59 20.63
N ALA A 211 5.73 6.22 21.21
CA ALA A 211 4.47 5.97 20.53
C ALA A 211 3.30 6.51 21.34
N VAL A 212 2.11 6.46 20.75
CA VAL A 212 0.84 6.78 21.40
C VAL A 212 0.08 5.49 21.65
N THR A 213 -0.47 5.31 22.86
CA THR A 213 -1.32 4.18 23.22
C THR A 213 -2.72 4.32 22.61
N LYS A 214 -3.53 3.24 22.64
CA LYS A 214 -4.96 3.31 22.29
C LYS A 214 -5.74 4.29 23.17
N GLY A 215 -5.33 4.52 24.40
CA GLY A 215 -5.91 5.53 25.31
C GLY A 215 -5.34 6.95 25.11
N GLY A 216 -4.62 7.24 24.02
CA GLY A 216 -4.14 8.59 23.69
C GLY A 216 -2.94 9.08 24.50
N ARG A 217 -2.24 8.20 25.26
CA ARG A 217 -1.11 8.58 26.10
C ARG A 217 0.22 8.27 25.43
N SER A 218 1.20 9.15 25.61
CA SER A 218 2.58 8.88 25.22
C SER A 218 3.13 7.66 25.96
N ALA A 219 3.83 6.78 25.25
CA ALA A 219 4.37 5.53 25.78
C ALA A 219 5.66 5.14 25.06
N ILE A 220 6.36 4.16 25.62
CA ILE A 220 7.44 3.46 24.94
C ILE A 220 6.83 2.21 24.30
N ALA A 221 6.92 2.10 22.97
CA ALA A 221 6.59 0.87 22.26
C ALA A 221 7.86 0.01 22.17
N THR A 222 7.70 -1.28 22.46
CA THR A 222 8.73 -2.31 22.24
C THR A 222 8.18 -3.29 21.21
N THR A 223 8.88 -3.50 20.10
CA THR A 223 8.46 -4.36 19.00
C THR A 223 9.31 -5.62 18.91
N THR A 224 8.82 -6.62 18.19
CA THR A 224 9.55 -7.87 17.92
C THR A 224 10.25 -7.89 16.58
N GLY A 225 10.00 -6.88 15.74
CA GLY A 225 10.36 -6.88 14.33
C GLY A 225 9.22 -7.41 13.45
N ASN A 226 9.27 -7.06 12.16
CA ASN A 226 8.28 -7.46 11.14
C ASN A 226 9.02 -8.15 9.98
N GLU A 227 8.95 -9.48 9.95
CA GLU A 227 9.61 -10.32 8.93
C GLU A 227 8.95 -10.23 7.55
N ASP A 228 7.72 -9.72 7.47
CA ASP A 228 6.95 -9.60 6.24
C ASP A 228 7.21 -8.27 5.49
N CYS A 229 8.31 -7.60 5.82
CA CYS A 229 8.77 -6.43 5.10
C CYS A 229 9.41 -6.82 3.75
N HIS A 230 9.12 -6.04 2.70
CA HIS A 230 9.64 -6.26 1.35
C HIS A 230 9.85 -4.93 0.61
N VAL A 231 10.47 -5.00 -0.57
CA VAL A 231 10.81 -3.82 -1.38
C VAL A 231 9.76 -3.59 -2.46
N ILE A 232 9.44 -2.32 -2.71
CA ILE A 232 8.62 -1.88 -3.84
C ILE A 232 9.50 -1.07 -4.80
N LEU A 233 9.61 -1.52 -6.04
CA LEU A 233 10.25 -0.80 -7.12
C LEU A 233 9.23 0.15 -7.77
N ARG A 234 9.45 1.47 -7.62
CA ARG A 234 8.54 2.52 -8.10
C ARG A 234 9.13 3.42 -9.19
N GLY A 235 10.31 3.03 -9.71
CA GLY A 235 11.11 3.88 -10.57
C GLY A 235 11.85 4.99 -9.81
N GLY A 236 12.57 5.80 -10.55
CA GLY A 236 13.33 6.93 -10.04
C GLY A 236 13.55 7.96 -11.14
N ILE A 237 14.81 8.30 -11.42
CA ILE A 237 15.18 9.11 -12.60
C ILE A 237 14.78 8.36 -13.89
N VAL A 238 14.91 7.04 -13.86
CA VAL A 238 14.44 6.13 -14.92
C VAL A 238 13.52 5.05 -14.33
N PRO A 239 12.66 4.42 -15.13
CA PRO A 239 11.91 3.22 -14.73
C PRO A 239 12.84 2.10 -14.25
N ASN A 240 12.32 1.20 -13.36
CA ASN A 240 13.09 0.09 -12.80
C ASN A 240 12.26 -1.21 -12.68
N TYR A 241 11.36 -1.45 -13.64
CA TYR A 241 10.49 -2.63 -13.67
C TYR A 241 10.96 -3.74 -14.61
N ASP A 242 11.91 -3.45 -15.51
CA ASP A 242 12.43 -4.41 -16.49
C ASP A 242 13.28 -5.51 -15.84
N ALA A 243 13.50 -6.62 -16.57
CA ALA A 243 14.18 -7.80 -16.07
C ALA A 243 15.62 -7.52 -15.59
N ALA A 244 16.33 -6.57 -16.22
CA ALA A 244 17.67 -6.18 -15.80
C ALA A 244 17.66 -5.42 -14.48
N SER A 245 16.72 -4.50 -14.32
CA SER A 245 16.49 -3.76 -13.07
C SER A 245 16.10 -4.69 -11.92
N ILE A 246 15.22 -5.68 -12.17
CA ILE A 246 14.84 -6.70 -11.18
C ILE A 246 16.03 -7.58 -10.79
N ALA A 247 16.87 -7.98 -11.74
CA ALA A 247 18.09 -8.73 -11.46
C ALA A 247 19.09 -7.92 -10.63
N ALA A 248 19.29 -6.66 -10.96
CA ALA A 248 20.16 -5.76 -10.20
C ALA A 248 19.64 -5.55 -8.77
N ALA A 249 18.33 -5.31 -8.60
CA ALA A 249 17.68 -5.20 -7.30
C ALA A 249 17.84 -6.47 -6.46
N SER A 250 17.61 -7.63 -7.07
CA SER A 250 17.81 -8.94 -6.41
C SER A 250 19.24 -9.14 -5.92
N THR A 251 20.23 -8.75 -6.73
CA THR A 251 21.64 -8.83 -6.37
C THR A 251 21.97 -7.93 -5.18
N GLU A 252 21.50 -6.69 -5.19
CA GLU A 252 21.73 -5.74 -4.10
C GLU A 252 21.09 -6.20 -2.78
N LEU A 253 19.85 -6.70 -2.83
CA LEU A 253 19.18 -7.29 -1.66
C LEU A 253 19.97 -8.48 -1.10
N GLY A 254 20.45 -9.38 -1.98
CA GLY A 254 21.24 -10.54 -1.58
C GLY A 254 22.56 -10.14 -0.88
N ARG A 255 23.22 -9.06 -1.32
CA ARG A 255 24.46 -8.56 -0.70
C ARG A 255 24.31 -8.18 0.77
N ILE A 256 23.12 -7.72 1.17
CA ILE A 256 22.84 -7.32 2.56
C ILE A 256 22.03 -8.36 3.34
N GLY A 257 21.80 -9.54 2.74
CA GLY A 257 21.10 -10.66 3.37
C GLY A 257 19.58 -10.49 3.43
N VAL A 258 19.00 -9.69 2.53
CA VAL A 258 17.54 -9.52 2.37
C VAL A 258 17.05 -10.39 1.21
N ALA A 259 16.01 -11.17 1.44
CA ALA A 259 15.42 -12.00 0.38
C ALA A 259 14.86 -11.13 -0.76
N PRO A 260 15.10 -11.50 -2.03
CA PRO A 260 14.63 -10.76 -3.20
C PRO A 260 13.13 -10.98 -3.41
N ARG A 261 12.32 -10.25 -2.66
CA ARG A 261 10.86 -10.19 -2.71
C ARG A 261 10.48 -8.81 -3.18
N LEU A 262 10.15 -8.69 -4.46
CA LEU A 262 9.95 -7.41 -5.12
C LEU A 262 8.49 -7.22 -5.52
N MET A 263 7.88 -6.15 -5.07
CA MET A 263 6.62 -5.64 -5.63
C MET A 263 6.95 -4.56 -6.65
N ILE A 264 6.27 -4.56 -7.79
CA ILE A 264 6.47 -3.57 -8.85
C ILE A 264 5.31 -2.57 -8.83
N ASP A 265 5.60 -1.33 -8.54
CA ASP A 265 4.65 -0.23 -8.67
C ASP A 265 4.66 0.24 -10.12
N VAL A 266 3.62 -0.07 -10.88
CA VAL A 266 3.50 0.26 -12.31
C VAL A 266 3.11 1.70 -12.57
N SER A 267 2.69 2.43 -11.53
CA SER A 267 2.45 3.87 -11.57
C SER A 267 3.74 4.67 -11.32
N HIS A 268 3.63 5.92 -10.92
CA HIS A 268 4.73 6.79 -10.54
C HIS A 268 5.81 6.93 -11.63
N ALA A 269 7.10 6.74 -11.30
CA ALA A 269 8.17 6.91 -12.29
C ALA A 269 8.26 5.73 -13.27
N ASN A 270 7.78 4.56 -12.92
CA ASN A 270 7.73 3.42 -13.84
C ASN A 270 6.81 3.67 -15.05
N SER A 271 5.73 4.41 -14.87
CA SER A 271 4.86 4.87 -15.96
C SER A 271 5.21 6.28 -16.47
N ASN A 272 6.33 6.87 -16.04
CA ASN A 272 6.66 8.28 -16.29
C ASN A 272 5.55 9.24 -15.80
N LYS A 273 4.82 8.85 -14.75
CA LYS A 273 3.64 9.55 -14.18
C LYS A 273 2.49 9.75 -15.16
N LYS A 274 2.42 8.93 -16.20
CA LYS A 274 1.33 8.89 -17.18
C LYS A 274 0.49 7.64 -16.91
N PRO A 275 -0.77 7.80 -16.46
CA PRO A 275 -1.60 6.63 -16.10
C PRO A 275 -1.81 5.67 -17.28
N GLU A 276 -1.88 6.19 -18.51
CA GLU A 276 -2.00 5.40 -19.74
C GLU A 276 -0.83 4.44 -19.99
N ASN A 277 0.32 4.66 -19.36
CA ASN A 277 1.46 3.77 -19.46
C ASN A 277 1.41 2.60 -18.45
N GLN A 278 0.58 2.67 -17.41
CA GLN A 278 0.50 1.60 -16.41
C GLN A 278 0.16 0.22 -17.03
N PRO A 279 -0.78 0.09 -17.98
CA PRO A 279 -1.06 -1.19 -18.63
C PRO A 279 0.14 -1.75 -19.40
N LEU A 280 0.95 -0.90 -20.03
CA LEU A 280 2.15 -1.32 -20.75
C LEU A 280 3.22 -1.87 -19.80
N VAL A 281 3.44 -1.18 -18.69
CA VAL A 281 4.35 -1.64 -17.62
C VAL A 281 3.84 -2.95 -17.00
N ALA A 282 2.54 -3.04 -16.73
CA ALA A 282 1.92 -4.24 -16.19
C ALA A 282 2.04 -5.44 -17.14
N ALA A 283 1.91 -5.24 -18.46
CA ALA A 283 2.08 -6.27 -19.47
C ALA A 283 3.53 -6.80 -19.53
N ASP A 284 4.53 -5.90 -19.44
CA ASP A 284 5.94 -6.31 -19.36
C ASP A 284 6.20 -7.17 -18.11
N VAL A 285 5.76 -6.69 -16.94
CA VAL A 285 5.88 -7.43 -15.67
C VAL A 285 5.15 -8.78 -15.74
N ALA A 286 3.96 -8.84 -16.34
CA ALA A 286 3.22 -10.09 -16.57
C ALA A 286 4.03 -11.06 -17.45
N GLY A 287 4.69 -10.58 -18.50
CA GLY A 287 5.58 -11.38 -19.33
C GLY A 287 6.75 -11.98 -18.54
N GLN A 288 7.36 -11.22 -17.64
CA GLN A 288 8.43 -11.71 -16.76
C GLN A 288 7.93 -12.80 -15.78
N ILE A 289 6.73 -12.59 -15.20
CA ILE A 289 6.07 -13.57 -14.33
C ILE A 289 5.79 -14.85 -15.11
N ALA A 290 5.19 -14.76 -16.30
CA ALA A 290 4.88 -15.89 -17.17
C ALA A 290 6.15 -16.67 -17.57
N ALA A 291 7.28 -15.98 -17.78
CA ALA A 291 8.58 -16.58 -18.03
C ALA A 291 9.23 -17.25 -16.81
N GLY A 292 8.62 -17.16 -15.62
CA GLY A 292 9.05 -17.88 -14.42
C GLY A 292 9.83 -17.03 -13.41
N ASP A 293 9.79 -15.70 -13.47
CA ASP A 293 10.45 -14.88 -12.46
C ASP A 293 9.67 -14.93 -11.13
N GLU A 294 10.23 -15.65 -10.15
CA GLU A 294 9.65 -15.81 -8.81
C GLU A 294 10.08 -14.71 -7.83
N ARG A 295 10.92 -13.77 -8.25
CA ARG A 295 11.35 -12.63 -7.42
C ARG A 295 10.25 -11.57 -7.32
N ILE A 296 9.39 -11.51 -8.34
CA ILE A 296 8.23 -10.62 -8.40
C ILE A 296 7.10 -11.26 -7.59
N ILE A 297 6.86 -10.73 -6.39
CA ILE A 297 5.83 -11.22 -5.46
C ILE A 297 4.51 -10.47 -5.61
N GLY A 298 4.53 -9.32 -6.25
CA GLY A 298 3.33 -8.49 -6.37
C GLY A 298 3.49 -7.31 -7.31
N ILE A 299 2.36 -6.66 -7.55
CA ILE A 299 2.24 -5.46 -8.39
C ILE A 299 1.35 -4.43 -7.70
N MET A 300 1.66 -3.14 -7.89
CA MET A 300 0.84 -2.04 -7.39
C MET A 300 0.36 -1.18 -8.56
N ILE A 301 -0.94 -0.83 -8.56
CA ILE A 301 -1.62 -0.14 -9.67
C ILE A 301 -2.45 1.01 -9.12
N GLU A 302 -2.35 2.20 -9.71
CA GLU A 302 -3.25 3.33 -9.42
C GLU A 302 -4.42 3.34 -10.40
N SER A 303 -5.61 3.05 -9.88
CA SER A 303 -6.86 2.85 -10.60
C SER A 303 -8.02 3.53 -9.90
N ASN A 304 -9.01 4.01 -10.67
CA ASN A 304 -10.25 4.54 -10.12
C ASN A 304 -11.43 4.18 -11.07
N LEU A 305 -12.65 4.64 -10.75
CA LEU A 305 -13.81 4.44 -11.61
C LEU A 305 -13.64 5.14 -12.96
N VAL A 306 -13.04 6.33 -12.97
CA VAL A 306 -12.79 7.18 -14.14
C VAL A 306 -11.30 7.46 -14.28
N ALA A 307 -10.78 7.37 -15.50
CA ALA A 307 -9.38 7.61 -15.81
C ALA A 307 -8.95 9.06 -15.58
N GLY A 308 -7.62 9.23 -15.36
CA GLY A 308 -6.99 10.53 -15.25
C GLY A 308 -7.06 11.14 -13.85
N ARG A 309 -7.02 12.47 -13.82
CA ARG A 309 -7.10 13.28 -12.60
C ARG A 309 -7.84 14.59 -12.88
N GLN A 310 -8.31 15.21 -11.80
CA GLN A 310 -8.92 16.53 -11.82
C GLN A 310 -8.34 17.41 -10.71
N ASP A 311 -8.48 18.71 -10.87
CA ASP A 311 -8.13 19.69 -9.85
C ASP A 311 -9.37 20.07 -9.02
N VAL A 312 -9.17 20.27 -7.71
CA VAL A 312 -10.21 20.79 -6.82
C VAL A 312 -10.31 22.30 -7.05
N VAL A 313 -11.42 22.73 -7.67
CA VAL A 313 -11.68 24.14 -7.94
C VAL A 313 -12.90 24.58 -7.13
N PRO A 314 -12.79 25.61 -6.26
CA PRO A 314 -13.93 26.08 -5.47
C PRO A 314 -15.15 26.38 -6.35
N GLY A 315 -16.32 25.88 -5.93
CA GLY A 315 -17.58 26.09 -6.64
C GLY A 315 -17.80 25.21 -7.89
N LYS A 316 -16.85 24.35 -8.26
CA LYS A 316 -17.06 23.36 -9.32
C LYS A 316 -17.28 21.97 -8.72
N PRO A 317 -18.32 21.23 -9.15
CA PRO A 317 -18.49 19.85 -8.71
C PRO A 317 -17.34 18.98 -9.25
N LEU A 318 -16.92 18.03 -8.44
CA LEU A 318 -15.93 17.03 -8.85
C LEU A 318 -16.59 15.96 -9.73
N VAL A 319 -15.83 15.43 -10.67
CA VAL A 319 -16.22 14.23 -11.43
C VAL A 319 -16.16 13.03 -10.48
N TYR A 320 -17.29 12.36 -10.31
CA TYR A 320 -17.41 11.19 -9.43
C TYR A 320 -16.45 10.08 -9.87
N GLY A 321 -15.70 9.53 -8.91
CA GLY A 321 -14.76 8.43 -9.17
C GLY A 321 -13.51 8.80 -9.96
N GLN A 322 -13.20 10.10 -10.12
CA GLN A 322 -11.94 10.54 -10.73
C GLN A 322 -10.98 11.09 -9.66
N SER A 323 -9.70 10.75 -9.75
CA SER A 323 -8.67 11.15 -8.78
C SER A 323 -8.49 12.67 -8.70
N ILE A 324 -8.26 13.19 -7.48
CA ILE A 324 -7.85 14.58 -7.22
C ILE A 324 -6.35 14.70 -6.89
N THR A 325 -5.62 13.59 -7.01
CA THR A 325 -4.16 13.56 -6.79
C THR A 325 -3.44 13.07 -8.05
N ASP A 326 -2.75 11.94 -8.06
CA ASP A 326 -2.11 11.46 -9.28
C ASP A 326 -3.13 10.76 -10.20
N GLY A 327 -2.86 10.77 -11.51
CA GLY A 327 -3.75 10.15 -12.50
C GLY A 327 -3.84 8.63 -12.33
N CYS A 328 -5.05 8.10 -12.49
CA CYS A 328 -5.37 6.68 -12.40
C CYS A 328 -5.79 6.14 -13.77
N ILE A 329 -5.68 4.83 -13.99
CA ILE A 329 -6.43 4.14 -15.05
C ILE A 329 -7.89 4.00 -14.62
N ASP A 330 -8.80 3.78 -15.58
CA ASP A 330 -10.22 3.53 -15.31
C ASP A 330 -10.48 2.06 -14.91
N TRP A 331 -11.77 1.79 -14.61
CA TRP A 331 -12.21 0.47 -14.20
C TRP A 331 -12.02 -0.59 -15.30
N GLU A 332 -12.40 -0.30 -16.53
CA GLU A 332 -12.35 -1.24 -17.67
C GLU A 332 -10.91 -1.65 -18.00
N THR A 333 -10.01 -0.68 -18.00
CA THR A 333 -8.56 -0.92 -18.12
C THR A 333 -8.03 -1.76 -16.97
N THR A 334 -8.49 -1.49 -15.76
CA THR A 334 -8.09 -2.24 -14.55
C THR A 334 -8.48 -3.70 -14.64
N GLU A 335 -9.73 -3.98 -15.03
CA GLU A 335 -10.22 -5.36 -15.20
C GLU A 335 -9.37 -6.12 -16.22
N THR A 336 -9.08 -5.50 -17.36
CA THR A 336 -8.19 -6.06 -18.39
C THR A 336 -6.80 -6.40 -17.85
N VAL A 337 -6.18 -5.47 -17.10
CA VAL A 337 -4.86 -5.67 -16.50
C VAL A 337 -4.88 -6.81 -15.48
N LEU A 338 -5.91 -6.89 -14.62
CA LEU A 338 -6.01 -7.95 -13.62
C LEU A 338 -6.17 -9.34 -14.24
N HIS A 339 -6.95 -9.47 -15.30
CA HIS A 339 -7.05 -10.73 -16.07
C HIS A 339 -5.70 -11.11 -16.69
N GLY A 340 -4.98 -10.17 -17.30
CA GLY A 340 -3.66 -10.42 -17.88
C GLY A 340 -2.63 -10.89 -16.85
N LEU A 341 -2.67 -10.34 -15.62
CA LEU A 341 -1.82 -10.79 -14.51
C LEU A 341 -2.19 -12.20 -14.04
N ALA A 342 -3.47 -12.52 -13.96
CA ALA A 342 -3.94 -13.85 -13.59
C ALA A 342 -3.51 -14.90 -14.62
N ASP A 343 -3.59 -14.57 -15.91
CA ASP A 343 -3.13 -15.43 -17.00
C ASP A 343 -1.62 -15.65 -16.94
N ALA A 344 -0.84 -14.64 -16.58
CA ALA A 344 0.60 -14.77 -16.41
C ALA A 344 0.96 -15.74 -15.26
N VAL A 345 0.23 -15.70 -14.15
CA VAL A 345 0.40 -16.69 -13.06
C VAL A 345 0.09 -18.11 -13.53
N GLU A 346 -0.99 -18.30 -14.29
CA GLU A 346 -1.33 -19.64 -14.83
C GLU A 346 -0.30 -20.15 -15.86
N GLN A 347 0.24 -19.25 -16.70
CA GLN A 347 1.34 -19.60 -17.62
C GLN A 347 2.59 -20.02 -16.85
N ARG A 348 2.97 -19.29 -15.78
CA ARG A 348 4.07 -19.67 -14.88
C ARG A 348 3.87 -21.07 -14.29
N ARG A 349 2.67 -21.37 -13.80
CA ARG A 349 2.29 -22.68 -13.25
C ARG A 349 2.40 -23.78 -14.29
N SER A 350 1.93 -23.52 -15.50
CA SER A 350 1.98 -24.46 -16.61
C SER A 350 3.40 -24.77 -17.06
N ALA A 351 4.26 -23.76 -17.19
CA ALA A 351 5.67 -23.91 -17.49
C ALA A 351 6.39 -24.75 -16.42
N ARG A 352 6.11 -24.51 -15.14
CA ARG A 352 6.67 -25.27 -14.01
C ARG A 352 6.24 -26.73 -14.04
N ARG A 353 4.96 -27.02 -14.31
CA ARG A 353 4.44 -28.40 -14.47
C ARG A 353 5.14 -29.14 -15.63
N ALA A 354 5.32 -28.46 -16.76
CA ALA A 354 6.00 -29.03 -17.92
C ALA A 354 7.48 -29.37 -17.63
N MET A 355 8.20 -28.49 -16.92
CA MET A 355 9.59 -28.74 -16.50
C MET A 355 9.72 -29.95 -15.55
N ILE A 356 8.76 -30.13 -14.65
CA ILE A 356 8.75 -31.28 -13.72
C ILE A 356 8.44 -32.58 -14.47
N ALA A 357 7.46 -32.54 -15.38
CA ALA A 357 7.08 -33.72 -16.19
C ALA A 357 8.15 -34.15 -17.20
N GLY A 358 8.97 -33.21 -17.70
CA GLY A 358 10.05 -33.47 -18.65
C GLY A 358 11.38 -33.90 -18.02
N ARG A 359 11.50 -34.00 -16.71
CA ARG A 359 12.69 -34.57 -16.05
C ARG A 359 12.61 -36.10 -16.13
N PRO A 360 13.55 -36.78 -16.84
CA PRO A 360 13.62 -38.24 -16.81
C PRO A 360 13.85 -38.69 -15.37
N GLY A 361 13.05 -39.63 -14.91
CA GLY A 361 12.87 -40.03 -13.54
C GLY A 361 14.18 -40.20 -12.77
N ALA A 362 14.19 -39.55 -11.60
CA ALA A 362 14.99 -40.03 -10.48
C ALA A 362 14.22 -41.25 -9.89
N THR A 363 14.55 -42.41 -10.36
CA THR A 363 14.27 -43.68 -9.68
C THR A 363 15.25 -43.90 -8.56
#